data_e47946e8b1e32f8c59320762b386a045
#
_entry.id   e47946e8b1e32f8c59320762b386a045
#
_cell.length_a   1.000
_cell.length_b   1.000
_cell.length_c   1.000
_cell.angle_alpha   90.00
_cell.angle_beta   90.00
_cell.angle_gamma   90.00
#
_symmetry.space_group_name_H-M   'P 1'
#
loop_
_entity.id
_entity.type
_entity.pdbx_description
1 polymer ?
#
loop_
_entity_poly.entity_id
_entity_poly.type
_entity_poly.pdbx_seq_one_letter_code
_entity_poly.pdbx_strand_id
1 'polypeptide(L)'
;MQNLCYQLKVIPAFNSNIYRLLELDGSCTFAALSDLILDAFEFNHDHLYMFSLGRKPYDPNGIYSPGGRAEKRADRVRLQDVAPVKRNKYLYLYDFGDEWIFYLSLIHI
;
A
#
# COMPACT_ATOMS: atom_id res chain seq x y z
N MET A 1 -7.25 -8.76 23.54
CA MET A 1 -6.20 -8.57 22.53
C MET A 1 -6.35 -7.19 21.93
N GLN A 2 -5.27 -6.41 21.94
CA GLN A 2 -5.30 -5.05 21.38
C GLN A 2 -4.94 -5.10 19.91
N ASN A 3 -5.73 -4.39 19.11
CA ASN A 3 -5.38 -4.19 17.72
C ASN A 3 -4.34 -3.07 17.62
N LEU A 4 -3.34 -3.27 16.77
CA LEU A 4 -2.38 -2.23 16.47
C LEU A 4 -2.99 -1.24 15.48
N CYS A 5 -2.75 0.04 15.73
CA CYS A 5 -3.17 1.10 14.80
C CYS A 5 -1.92 1.65 14.13
N TYR A 6 -1.90 1.61 12.81
CA TYR A 6 -0.76 2.09 12.03
C TYR A 6 -1.07 3.46 11.43
N GLN A 7 -0.08 4.35 11.51
CA GLN A 7 -0.16 5.64 10.86
C GLN A 7 0.86 5.67 9.72
N LEU A 8 0.36 5.84 8.51
CA LEU A 8 1.16 5.79 7.30
C LEU A 8 1.15 7.15 6.61
N LYS A 9 2.32 7.55 6.11
CA LYS A 9 2.44 8.72 5.23
C LYS A 9 2.55 8.24 3.80
N VAL A 10 1.68 8.74 2.93
CA VAL A 10 1.63 8.36 1.53
C VAL A 10 2.02 9.55 0.68
N ILE A 11 3.07 9.40 -0.12
CA ILE A 11 3.61 10.47 -0.97
C ILE A 11 3.58 9.99 -2.41
N PRO A 12 2.85 10.69 -3.31
CA PRO A 12 2.87 10.31 -4.72
C PRO A 12 4.22 10.65 -5.34
N ALA A 13 4.73 9.74 -6.17
CA ALA A 13 6.02 9.95 -6.83
C ALA A 13 5.98 11.15 -7.80
N PHE A 14 4.81 11.45 -8.35
CA PHE A 14 4.67 12.55 -9.31
C PHE A 14 4.68 13.94 -8.66
N ASN A 15 4.51 14.03 -7.34
CA ASN A 15 4.57 15.31 -6.64
C ASN A 15 4.84 15.09 -5.15
N SER A 16 6.09 15.23 -4.74
CA SER A 16 6.50 15.00 -3.35
C SER A 16 6.04 16.09 -2.39
N ASN A 17 5.48 17.18 -2.89
CA ASN A 17 4.98 18.27 -2.04
C ASN A 17 3.57 18.02 -1.51
N ILE A 18 2.87 17.04 -2.05
CA ILE A 18 1.57 16.63 -1.53
C ILE A 18 1.73 15.27 -0.85
N TYR A 19 0.97 15.06 0.20
CA TYR A 19 0.98 13.78 0.91
C TYR A 19 -0.32 13.62 1.66
N ARG A 20 -0.58 12.39 2.08
CA ARG A 20 -1.72 12.08 2.93
C ARG A 20 -1.26 11.23 4.09
N LEU A 21 -1.86 11.47 5.25
CA LEU A 21 -1.66 10.64 6.43
C LEU A 21 -2.88 9.74 6.58
N LEU A 22 -2.62 8.44 6.66
CA LEU A 22 -3.69 7.44 6.80
C LEU A 22 -3.50 6.71 8.12
N GLU A 23 -4.61 6.51 8.82
CA GLU A 23 -4.65 5.68 10.02
C GLU A 23 -5.44 4.43 9.74
N LEU A 24 -4.86 3.27 10.04
CA LEU A 24 -5.48 1.99 9.79
C LEU A 24 -5.24 1.03 10.93
N ASP A 25 -6.24 0.21 11.20
CA ASP A 25 -6.09 -0.94 12.09
C ASP A 25 -5.17 -1.95 11.42
N GLY A 26 -4.30 -2.59 12.19
CA GLY A 26 -3.40 -3.63 11.67
C GLY A 26 -4.13 -4.83 11.08
N SER A 27 -5.39 -5.04 11.43
CA SER A 27 -6.21 -6.09 10.85
C SER A 27 -6.70 -5.77 9.43
N CYS A 28 -6.55 -4.53 8.97
CA CYS A 28 -6.92 -4.15 7.61
C CYS A 28 -6.03 -4.85 6.59
N THR A 29 -6.63 -5.25 5.47
CA THR A 29 -5.89 -5.86 4.37
C THR A 29 -5.19 -4.81 3.53
N PHE A 30 -4.23 -5.24 2.72
CA PHE A 30 -3.61 -4.36 1.74
C PHE A 30 -4.61 -3.91 0.67
N ALA A 31 -5.65 -4.70 0.40
CA ALA A 31 -6.73 -4.26 -0.49
C ALA A 31 -7.48 -3.06 0.10
N ALA A 32 -7.76 -3.09 1.41
CA ALA A 32 -8.38 -1.95 2.09
C ALA A 32 -7.46 -0.73 2.08
N LEU A 33 -6.15 -0.93 2.26
CA LEU A 33 -5.18 0.16 2.16
C LEU A 33 -5.16 0.76 0.76
N SER A 34 -5.19 -0.07 -0.28
CA SER A 34 -5.28 0.42 -1.66
C SER A 34 -6.50 1.31 -1.85
N ASP A 35 -7.67 0.88 -1.38
CA ASP A 35 -8.89 1.66 -1.50
C ASP A 35 -8.76 3.02 -0.81
N LEU A 36 -8.16 3.05 0.38
CA LEU A 36 -7.97 4.30 1.10
C LEU A 36 -7.03 5.25 0.39
N ILE A 37 -5.93 4.73 -0.18
CA ILE A 37 -4.99 5.55 -0.95
C ILE A 37 -5.69 6.15 -2.17
N LEU A 38 -6.42 5.33 -2.91
CA LEU A 38 -7.10 5.78 -4.11
C LEU A 38 -8.16 6.83 -3.78
N ASP A 39 -8.93 6.63 -2.70
CA ASP A 39 -9.90 7.63 -2.26
C ASP A 39 -9.23 8.93 -1.83
N ALA A 40 -8.11 8.84 -1.12
CA ALA A 40 -7.40 10.02 -0.62
C ALA A 40 -6.88 10.90 -1.76
N PHE A 41 -6.50 10.30 -2.89
CA PHE A 41 -5.98 11.02 -4.05
C PHE A 41 -6.99 11.10 -5.19
N GLU A 42 -8.24 10.70 -4.94
CA GLU A 42 -9.37 10.82 -5.87
C GLU A 42 -9.16 10.05 -7.19
N PHE A 43 -8.58 8.86 -7.08
CA PHE A 43 -8.41 7.94 -8.21
C PHE A 43 -9.60 6.98 -8.31
N ASN A 44 -9.91 6.52 -9.52
CA ASN A 44 -10.86 5.44 -9.71
C ASN A 44 -10.26 4.10 -9.28
N HIS A 45 -11.10 3.16 -8.85
CA HIS A 45 -10.67 1.85 -8.36
C HIS A 45 -10.87 0.77 -9.43
N ASP A 46 -10.33 0.99 -10.62
CA ASP A 46 -10.61 0.14 -11.77
C ASP A 46 -9.38 -0.47 -12.44
N HIS A 47 -8.23 -0.45 -11.76
CA HIS A 47 -7.00 -1.00 -12.30
C HIS A 47 -6.31 -1.95 -11.33
N LEU A 48 -5.44 -2.80 -11.87
CA LEU A 48 -4.59 -3.69 -11.08
C LEU A 48 -3.52 -2.88 -10.33
N TYR A 49 -3.03 -3.44 -9.23
CA TYR A 49 -2.02 -2.77 -8.42
C TYR A 49 -1.14 -3.79 -7.70
N MET A 50 -0.05 -3.30 -7.13
CA MET A 50 0.80 -4.11 -6.27
C MET A 50 1.46 -3.26 -5.20
N PHE A 51 1.82 -3.89 -4.08
CA PHE A 51 2.65 -3.29 -3.06
C PHE A 51 4.00 -4.00 -3.02
N SER A 52 5.08 -3.24 -2.91
CA SER A 52 6.41 -3.79 -2.72
C SER A 52 6.94 -3.32 -1.37
N LEU A 53 7.38 -4.25 -0.54
CA LEU A 53 7.94 -3.92 0.75
C LEU A 53 9.41 -3.50 0.65
N GLY A 54 10.02 -3.67 -0.54
CA GLY A 54 11.40 -3.28 -0.81
C GLY A 54 11.53 -2.16 -1.82
N ARG A 55 10.49 -1.42 -2.13
CA ARG A 55 10.47 -0.31 -3.10
C ARG A 55 10.81 -0.72 -4.54
N LYS A 56 10.70 -2.00 -4.85
CA LYS A 56 11.00 -2.52 -6.18
C LYS A 56 9.70 -2.72 -6.96
N PRO A 57 9.48 -1.98 -8.07
CA PRO A 57 8.29 -2.21 -8.89
C PRO A 57 8.27 -3.65 -9.43
N TYR A 58 7.08 -4.22 -9.46
CA TYR A 58 6.86 -5.58 -9.96
C TYR A 58 7.67 -6.66 -9.24
N ASP A 59 7.95 -6.43 -7.95
CA ASP A 59 8.66 -7.39 -7.13
C ASP A 59 7.91 -8.73 -7.11
N PRO A 60 8.57 -9.86 -7.47
CA PRO A 60 7.90 -11.16 -7.41
C PRO A 60 7.41 -11.54 -6.02
N ASN A 61 8.03 -10.99 -4.98
CA ASN A 61 7.63 -11.22 -3.59
C ASN A 61 6.63 -10.17 -3.09
N GLY A 62 6.14 -9.31 -3.97
CA GLY A 62 5.21 -8.27 -3.62
C GLY A 62 3.81 -8.79 -3.35
N ILE A 63 2.94 -7.89 -2.92
CA ILE A 63 1.53 -8.17 -2.63
C ILE A 63 0.71 -7.58 -3.77
N TYR A 64 -0.02 -8.45 -4.47
CA TYR A 64 -0.70 -8.06 -5.71
C TYR A 64 -2.21 -7.99 -5.53
N SER A 65 -2.84 -7.17 -6.35
CA SER A 65 -4.30 -7.07 -6.40
C SER A 65 -4.93 -8.44 -6.67
N PRO A 66 -6.16 -8.68 -6.18
CA PRO A 66 -6.84 -9.96 -6.41
C PRO A 66 -7.05 -10.27 -7.88
N GLY A 67 -7.12 -11.55 -8.21
CA GLY A 67 -7.40 -12.02 -9.56
C GLY A 67 -6.19 -12.47 -10.36
N GLY A 68 -4.97 -12.22 -9.85
CA GLY A 68 -3.75 -12.68 -10.49
C GLY A 68 -3.28 -14.02 -9.96
N ARG A 69 -2.08 -14.41 -10.39
CA ARG A 69 -1.44 -15.66 -9.96
C ARG A 69 -0.39 -15.46 -8.86
N ALA A 70 -0.28 -14.24 -8.33
CA ALA A 70 0.70 -13.97 -7.30
C ALA A 70 0.40 -14.77 -6.04
N GLU A 71 1.44 -15.17 -5.35
CA GLU A 71 1.35 -15.95 -4.12
C GLU A 71 0.70 -15.14 -3.00
N LYS A 72 1.01 -13.86 -2.92
CA LYS A 72 0.48 -12.96 -1.91
C LYS A 72 -0.57 -12.05 -2.53
N ARG A 73 -1.80 -12.18 -2.07
CA ARG A 73 -2.93 -11.39 -2.58
C ARG A 73 -3.31 -10.31 -1.57
N ALA A 74 -3.53 -9.11 -2.07
CA ALA A 74 -3.84 -7.95 -1.22
C ALA A 74 -5.09 -8.15 -0.37
N ASP A 75 -6.06 -8.93 -0.83
CA ASP A 75 -7.29 -9.18 -0.07
C ASP A 75 -7.11 -10.22 1.03
N ARG A 76 -5.95 -10.85 1.15
CA ARG A 76 -5.66 -11.90 2.14
C ARG A 76 -4.50 -11.58 3.07
N VAL A 77 -3.73 -10.54 2.78
CA VAL A 77 -2.59 -10.14 3.61
C VAL A 77 -2.97 -8.88 4.37
N ARG A 78 -2.86 -8.94 5.69
CA ARG A 78 -3.15 -7.80 6.56
C ARG A 78 -1.88 -7.04 6.89
N LEU A 79 -2.03 -5.78 7.26
CA LEU A 79 -0.87 -4.95 7.60
C LEU A 79 -0.03 -5.60 8.71
N GLN A 80 -0.69 -6.13 9.72
CA GLN A 80 0.01 -6.76 10.85
C GLN A 80 0.77 -8.03 10.47
N ASP A 81 0.40 -8.67 9.35
CA ASP A 81 1.04 -9.91 8.91
C ASP A 81 2.46 -9.69 8.38
N VAL A 82 2.77 -8.48 7.92
CA VAL A 82 4.08 -8.17 7.33
C VAL A 82 4.98 -7.38 8.29
N ALA A 83 4.50 -7.05 9.47
CA ALA A 83 5.27 -6.37 10.51
C ALA A 83 6.09 -5.19 9.95
N PRO A 84 5.46 -4.15 9.43
CA PRO A 84 6.18 -3.05 8.81
C PRO A 84 7.14 -2.37 9.79
N VAL A 85 8.28 -1.93 9.27
CA VAL A 85 9.33 -1.30 10.04
C VAL A 85 9.28 0.20 9.85
N LYS A 86 9.38 0.97 10.96
CA LYS A 86 9.40 2.42 10.91
C LYS A 86 10.53 2.93 10.03
N ARG A 87 10.25 4.02 9.32
CA ARG A 87 11.19 4.72 8.43
C ARG A 87 11.54 3.96 7.15
N ASN A 88 11.11 2.72 7.00
CA ASN A 88 11.22 2.07 5.71
C ASN A 88 10.17 2.64 4.77
N LYS A 89 10.56 2.78 3.52
CA LYS A 89 9.61 3.20 2.49
C LYS A 89 9.18 2.00 1.70
N TYR A 90 7.87 1.91 1.49
CA TYR A 90 7.26 0.86 0.70
C TYR A 90 6.69 1.49 -0.56
N LEU A 91 6.49 0.69 -1.58
CA LEU A 91 6.00 1.19 -2.87
C LEU A 91 4.60 0.64 -3.13
N TYR A 92 3.72 1.50 -3.59
CA TYR A 92 2.41 1.12 -4.10
C TYR A 92 2.37 1.55 -5.56
N LEU A 93 2.16 0.59 -6.45
CA LEU A 93 2.08 0.81 -7.89
C LEU A 93 0.65 0.54 -8.32
N TYR A 94 -0.03 1.57 -8.80
CA TYR A 94 -1.40 1.48 -9.27
C TYR A 94 -1.44 1.65 -10.78
N ASP A 95 -2.18 0.77 -11.46
CA ASP A 95 -2.35 0.78 -12.91
C ASP A 95 -1.03 0.48 -13.62
N PHE A 96 -0.86 -0.79 -14.01
CA PHE A 96 0.39 -1.24 -14.63
C PHE A 96 0.63 -0.62 -16.01
N GLY A 97 -0.41 -0.08 -16.64
CA GLY A 97 -0.25 0.64 -17.90
C GLY A 97 0.33 2.04 -17.70
N ASP A 98 -0.26 2.83 -16.80
CA ASP A 98 0.15 4.21 -16.53
C ASP A 98 1.17 4.33 -15.40
N GLU A 99 1.30 3.32 -14.55
CA GLU A 99 2.30 3.25 -13.48
C GLU A 99 2.28 4.43 -12.52
N TRP A 100 1.16 4.61 -11.84
CA TRP A 100 1.07 5.59 -10.76
C TRP A 100 1.76 5.02 -9.52
N ILE A 101 2.84 5.66 -9.10
CA ILE A 101 3.64 5.19 -7.97
C ILE A 101 3.43 6.09 -6.77
N PHE A 102 3.24 5.47 -5.61
CA PHE A 102 3.15 6.14 -4.32
C PHE A 102 4.13 5.49 -3.36
N TYR A 103 4.80 6.29 -2.57
CA TYR A 103 5.69 5.79 -1.52
C TYR A 103 4.99 5.89 -0.18
N LEU A 104 5.11 4.84 0.61
CA LEU A 104 4.48 4.75 1.91
C LEU A 104 5.56 4.64 2.97
N SER A 105 5.38 5.36 4.07
CA SER A 105 6.26 5.27 5.23
C SER A 105 5.41 5.02 6.46
N LEU A 106 5.82 4.04 7.27
CA LEU A 106 5.20 3.83 8.58
C LEU A 106 5.76 4.90 9.53
N ILE A 107 4.88 5.76 10.04
CA ILE A 107 5.29 6.85 10.93
C ILE A 107 5.11 6.45 12.38
N HIS A 108 4.03 5.74 12.68
CA HIS A 108 3.66 5.44 14.06
C HIS A 108 2.83 4.17 14.11
N ILE A 109 2.94 3.46 15.23
CA ILE A 109 2.12 2.28 15.52
C ILE A 109 1.25 2.54 16.74
#